data_7ea05bd6c00b5108b4684d31fcc4b7c5
#
_entry.id   7ea05bd6c00b5108b4684d31fcc4b7c5
#
_cell.length_a   1.000
_cell.length_b   1.000
_cell.length_c   1.000
_cell.angle_alpha   90.00
_cell.angle_beta   90.00
_cell.angle_gamma   90.00
#
_symmetry.space_group_name_H-M   'P 1'
#
loop_
_entity.id
_entity.type
_entity.pdbx_description
1 polymer ?
#
loop_
_entity_poly.entity_id
_entity_poly.type
_entity_poly.pdbx_seq_one_letter_code
_entity_poly.pdbx_strand_id
1 'polypeptide(L)'
;MTTFERGVGDVIVTYENELLPRIAQGRPYELVYPAETVVVENPIAVVDRNADRHQVRDIAAAFITFLHEAEAQRAFAEFGFRPTNSAVATSTVAAFAHPPHLFTMASLGGWDRVYAALFSPHGAWTRAVEGRDK
;
A
#
# COMPACT_ATOMS: atom_id res chain seq x y z
N MET A 1 -10.84 -3.87 -7.65
CA MET A 1 -11.17 -2.96 -8.79
C MET A 1 -12.06 -3.62 -9.86
N THR A 2 -11.75 -4.79 -10.39
CA THR A 2 -12.45 -5.38 -11.58
C THR A 2 -13.99 -5.46 -11.45
N THR A 3 -14.52 -5.81 -10.29
CA THR A 3 -15.98 -5.90 -10.05
C THR A 3 -16.61 -4.50 -10.08
N PHE A 4 -15.98 -3.53 -9.46
CA PHE A 4 -16.39 -2.12 -9.46
C PHE A 4 -16.36 -1.53 -10.87
N GLU A 5 -15.32 -1.81 -11.64
CA GLU A 5 -15.18 -1.38 -13.05
C GLU A 5 -16.28 -1.95 -13.97
N ARG A 6 -16.94 -3.04 -13.56
CA ARG A 6 -18.10 -3.61 -14.24
C ARG A 6 -19.44 -3.03 -13.78
N GLY A 7 -19.41 -1.96 -12.96
CA GLY A 7 -20.61 -1.26 -12.48
C GLY A 7 -21.28 -1.92 -11.26
N VAL A 8 -20.54 -2.70 -10.50
CA VAL A 8 -21.06 -3.27 -9.24
C VAL A 8 -20.65 -2.40 -8.07
N GLY A 9 -21.64 -1.80 -7.41
CA GLY A 9 -21.45 -0.88 -6.27
C GLY A 9 -21.17 0.56 -6.69
N ASP A 10 -21.51 1.48 -5.79
CA ASP A 10 -21.34 2.93 -6.01
C ASP A 10 -20.04 3.46 -5.40
N VAL A 11 -19.48 2.74 -4.43
CA VAL A 11 -18.24 3.09 -3.72
C VAL A 11 -17.39 1.85 -3.51
N ILE A 12 -16.07 2.01 -3.61
CA ILE A 12 -15.09 0.96 -3.28
C ILE A 12 -14.00 1.52 -2.38
N VAL A 13 -13.55 0.73 -1.41
CA VAL A 13 -12.32 0.99 -0.66
C VAL A 13 -11.17 0.27 -1.36
N THR A 14 -10.15 1.01 -1.75
CA THR A 14 -9.00 0.48 -2.48
C THR A 14 -7.73 1.27 -2.17
N TYR A 15 -6.60 0.86 -2.74
CA TYR A 15 -5.36 1.59 -2.63
C TYR A 15 -5.30 2.76 -3.62
N GLU A 16 -4.61 3.83 -3.24
CA GLU A 16 -4.41 5.01 -4.08
C GLU A 16 -3.69 4.66 -5.41
N ASN A 17 -2.70 3.79 -5.37
CA ASN A 17 -1.98 3.30 -6.56
C ASN A 17 -2.84 2.46 -7.51
N GLU A 18 -3.96 1.93 -7.04
CA GLU A 18 -4.95 1.26 -7.89
C GLU A 18 -5.79 2.26 -8.68
N LEU A 19 -6.04 3.43 -8.12
CA LEU A 19 -6.98 4.41 -8.66
C LEU A 19 -6.30 5.53 -9.45
N LEU A 20 -5.16 6.06 -8.98
CA LEU A 20 -4.46 7.17 -9.65
C LEU A 20 -4.14 6.90 -11.12
N PRO A 21 -3.59 5.73 -11.53
CA PRO A 21 -3.35 5.45 -12.93
C PRO A 21 -4.64 5.38 -13.77
N ARG A 22 -5.75 4.95 -13.19
CA ARG A 22 -7.04 4.87 -13.88
C ARG A 22 -7.64 6.25 -14.13
N ILE A 23 -7.54 7.13 -13.16
CA ILE A 23 -7.94 8.54 -13.31
C ILE A 23 -7.06 9.21 -14.38
N ALA A 24 -5.76 8.99 -14.37
CA ALA A 24 -4.85 9.50 -15.39
C ALA A 24 -5.18 9.00 -16.81
N GLN A 25 -5.77 7.80 -16.91
CA GLN A 25 -6.28 7.24 -18.18
C GLN A 25 -7.68 7.75 -18.56
N GLY A 26 -8.23 8.73 -17.81
CA GLY A 26 -9.54 9.34 -18.09
C GLY A 26 -10.73 8.54 -17.56
N ARG A 27 -10.55 7.60 -16.65
CA ARG A 27 -11.69 6.95 -16.00
C ARG A 27 -12.41 7.94 -15.09
N PRO A 28 -13.74 8.01 -15.11
CA PRO A 28 -14.54 8.99 -14.39
C PRO A 28 -14.74 8.59 -12.92
N TYR A 29 -13.64 8.38 -12.19
CA TYR A 29 -13.68 8.05 -10.78
C TYR A 29 -13.36 9.27 -9.93
N GLU A 30 -14.07 9.42 -8.83
CA GLU A 30 -13.76 10.36 -7.77
C GLU A 30 -12.95 9.67 -6.69
N LEU A 31 -11.82 10.27 -6.32
CA LEU A 31 -10.95 9.77 -5.24
C LEU A 31 -11.19 10.58 -3.98
N VAL A 32 -11.73 9.92 -2.97
CA VAL A 32 -11.95 10.51 -1.65
C VAL A 32 -10.95 9.92 -0.65
N TYR A 33 -10.15 10.78 -0.04
CA TYR A 33 -9.25 10.38 1.05
C TYR A 33 -9.97 10.61 2.39
N PRO A 34 -10.09 9.57 3.23
CA PRO A 34 -10.53 9.76 4.61
C PRO A 34 -9.59 10.70 5.37
N ALA A 35 -10.13 11.47 6.31
CA ALA A 35 -9.31 12.36 7.14
C ALA A 35 -8.25 11.59 7.92
N GLU A 36 -8.59 10.39 8.39
CA GLU A 36 -7.66 9.43 9.00
C GLU A 36 -7.40 8.30 8.02
N THR A 37 -6.16 8.15 7.58
CA THR A 37 -5.78 7.20 6.54
C THR A 37 -4.52 6.43 6.93
N VAL A 38 -4.55 5.12 6.70
CA VAL A 38 -3.39 4.26 6.96
C VAL A 38 -2.36 4.40 5.85
N VAL A 39 -1.09 4.55 6.24
CA VAL A 39 0.04 4.37 5.32
C VAL A 39 0.30 2.89 5.18
N VAL A 40 0.08 2.36 3.97
CA VAL A 40 0.40 0.96 3.66
C VAL A 40 1.84 0.90 3.18
N GLU A 41 2.69 0.31 4.02
CA GLU A 41 4.10 0.09 3.72
C GLU A 41 4.24 -1.22 2.92
N ASN A 42 5.01 -1.17 1.83
CA ASN A 42 5.30 -2.34 1.00
C ASN A 42 6.74 -2.79 1.25
N PRO A 43 7.00 -3.64 2.24
CA PRO A 43 8.35 -4.09 2.56
C PRO A 43 8.88 -5.05 1.50
N ILE A 44 10.18 -4.99 1.25
CA ILE A 44 10.91 -5.95 0.44
C ILE A 44 12.03 -6.60 1.28
N ALA A 45 12.20 -7.91 1.16
CA ALA A 45 13.26 -8.64 1.83
C ALA A 45 13.80 -9.77 0.95
N VAL A 46 15.09 -10.09 1.14
CA VAL A 46 15.70 -11.29 0.55
C VAL A 46 15.24 -12.51 1.31
N VAL A 47 14.76 -13.52 0.60
CA VAL A 47 14.51 -14.85 1.18
C VAL A 47 15.81 -15.63 1.19
N ASP A 48 16.55 -15.55 2.30
CA ASP A 48 17.92 -16.05 2.45
C ASP A 48 18.11 -17.48 1.93
N ARG A 49 17.28 -18.41 2.37
CA ARG A 49 17.35 -19.82 1.95
C ARG A 49 17.29 -19.97 0.43
N ASN A 50 16.49 -19.19 -0.25
CA ASN A 50 16.34 -19.26 -1.70
C ASN A 50 17.51 -18.56 -2.41
N ALA A 51 17.93 -17.41 -1.92
CA ALA A 51 19.06 -16.67 -2.48
C ALA A 51 20.35 -17.48 -2.40
N ASP A 52 20.60 -18.18 -1.28
CA ASP A 52 21.76 -19.05 -1.09
C ASP A 52 21.69 -20.29 -1.98
N ARG A 53 20.54 -20.96 -2.04
CA ARG A 53 20.34 -22.14 -2.88
C ARG A 53 20.58 -21.85 -4.36
N HIS A 54 20.21 -20.69 -4.82
CA HIS A 54 20.36 -20.27 -6.22
C HIS A 54 21.64 -19.46 -6.45
N GLN A 55 22.43 -19.18 -5.43
CA GLN A 55 23.67 -18.39 -5.49
C GLN A 55 23.45 -16.98 -6.10
N VAL A 56 22.32 -16.33 -5.76
CA VAL A 56 21.92 -15.03 -6.31
C VAL A 56 21.84 -13.93 -5.25
N ARG A 57 22.46 -14.13 -4.07
CA ARG A 57 22.36 -13.18 -2.95
C ARG A 57 22.82 -11.78 -3.35
N ASP A 58 23.97 -11.67 -4.03
CA ASP A 58 24.53 -10.37 -4.42
C ASP A 58 23.62 -9.65 -5.44
N ILE A 59 23.04 -10.40 -6.37
CA ILE A 59 22.08 -9.89 -7.35
C ILE A 59 20.79 -9.43 -6.65
N ALA A 60 20.28 -10.21 -5.70
CA ALA A 60 19.10 -9.84 -4.94
C ALA A 60 19.33 -8.58 -4.09
N ALA A 61 20.49 -8.47 -3.45
CA ALA A 61 20.88 -7.27 -2.69
C ALA A 61 21.02 -6.04 -3.60
N ALA A 62 21.66 -6.18 -4.76
CA ALA A 62 21.79 -5.13 -5.74
C ALA A 62 20.42 -4.66 -6.28
N PHE A 63 19.50 -5.59 -6.51
CA PHE A 63 18.14 -5.26 -6.92
C PHE A 63 17.38 -4.47 -5.84
N ILE A 64 17.48 -4.85 -4.57
CA ILE A 64 16.87 -4.07 -3.48
C ILE A 64 17.47 -2.66 -3.42
N THR A 65 18.78 -2.52 -3.58
CA THR A 65 19.45 -1.21 -3.63
C THR A 65 18.89 -0.37 -4.78
N PHE A 66 18.81 -0.93 -5.99
CA PHE A 66 18.24 -0.27 -7.16
C PHE A 66 16.81 0.22 -6.93
N LEU A 67 15.97 -0.55 -6.25
CA LEU A 67 14.59 -0.14 -5.96
C LEU A 67 14.48 1.13 -5.09
N HIS A 68 15.53 1.50 -4.35
CA HIS A 68 15.60 2.74 -3.59
C HIS A 68 16.26 3.91 -4.36
N GLU A 69 16.80 3.66 -5.54
CA GLU A 69 17.39 4.71 -6.38
C GLU A 69 16.31 5.57 -7.03
N ALA A 70 16.70 6.79 -7.40
CA ALA A 70 15.78 7.78 -7.96
C ALA A 70 15.07 7.29 -9.24
N GLU A 71 15.73 6.47 -10.06
CA GLU A 71 15.17 5.92 -11.29
C GLU A 71 13.97 5.00 -10.99
N ALA A 72 14.15 3.99 -10.16
CA ALA A 72 13.08 3.07 -9.77
C ALA A 72 11.95 3.79 -9.01
N GLN A 73 12.32 4.74 -8.14
CA GLN A 73 11.35 5.49 -7.34
C GLN A 73 10.49 6.45 -8.20
N ARG A 74 11.01 6.98 -9.32
CA ARG A 74 10.19 7.73 -10.28
C ARG A 74 9.19 6.80 -10.97
N ALA A 75 9.64 5.62 -11.40
CA ALA A 75 8.72 4.63 -11.96
C ALA A 75 7.61 4.25 -10.98
N PHE A 76 7.93 4.04 -9.70
CA PHE A 76 6.90 3.81 -8.69
C PHE A 76 5.90 4.96 -8.59
N ALA A 77 6.37 6.23 -8.59
CA ALA A 77 5.49 7.39 -8.54
C ALA A 77 4.55 7.48 -9.75
N GLU A 78 5.02 7.15 -10.96
CA GLU A 78 4.20 7.11 -12.18
C GLU A 78 3.07 6.08 -12.08
N PHE A 79 3.27 5.00 -11.33
CA PHE A 79 2.26 3.97 -11.06
C PHE A 79 1.46 4.22 -9.77
N GLY A 80 1.54 5.43 -9.20
CA GLY A 80 0.73 5.83 -8.05
C GLY A 80 1.25 5.36 -6.70
N PHE A 81 2.48 4.84 -6.62
CA PHE A 81 3.12 4.53 -5.34
C PHE A 81 3.88 5.75 -4.81
N ARG A 82 3.72 6.03 -3.52
CA ARG A 82 4.45 7.12 -2.87
C ARG A 82 5.93 6.78 -2.74
N PRO A 83 6.82 7.60 -3.33
CA PRO A 83 8.25 7.30 -3.30
C PRO A 83 8.84 7.50 -1.89
N THR A 84 9.79 6.64 -1.52
CA THR A 84 10.57 6.76 -0.27
C THR A 84 11.87 7.55 -0.46
N ASN A 85 12.33 7.74 -1.69
CA ASN A 85 13.45 8.60 -2.02
C ASN A 85 13.04 10.07 -1.87
N SER A 86 13.69 10.83 -0.98
CA SER A 86 13.31 12.19 -0.62
C SER A 86 13.30 13.18 -1.79
N ALA A 87 14.28 13.06 -2.70
CA ALA A 87 14.35 13.93 -3.87
C ALA A 87 13.19 13.67 -4.85
N VAL A 88 12.85 12.40 -5.06
CA VAL A 88 11.71 12.03 -5.89
C VAL A 88 10.40 12.42 -5.20
N ALA A 89 10.25 12.18 -3.90
CA ALA A 89 9.07 12.57 -3.14
C ALA A 89 8.79 14.08 -3.23
N THR A 90 9.84 14.91 -3.13
CA THR A 90 9.71 16.36 -3.30
C THR A 90 9.26 16.74 -4.71
N SER A 91 9.83 16.11 -5.75
CA SER A 91 9.49 16.44 -7.15
C SER A 91 8.11 15.94 -7.57
N THR A 92 7.55 14.95 -6.88
CA THR A 92 6.24 14.34 -7.18
C THR A 92 5.16 14.70 -6.17
N VAL A 93 5.43 15.61 -5.25
CA VAL A 93 4.51 15.98 -4.14
C VAL A 93 3.12 16.36 -4.62
N ALA A 94 3.00 17.04 -5.74
CA ALA A 94 1.71 17.47 -6.30
C ALA A 94 0.85 16.32 -6.85
N ALA A 95 1.43 15.15 -7.08
CA ALA A 95 0.72 13.98 -7.58
C ALA A 95 -0.05 13.22 -6.48
N PHE A 96 0.24 13.51 -5.21
CA PHE A 96 -0.31 12.80 -4.06
C PHE A 96 -1.02 13.75 -3.11
N ALA A 97 -2.21 13.38 -2.65
CA ALA A 97 -2.88 14.11 -1.61
C ALA A 97 -2.15 14.01 -0.25
N HIS A 98 -2.42 14.97 0.62
CA HIS A 98 -1.86 15.02 1.98
C HIS A 98 -2.99 14.93 3.00
N PRO A 99 -3.50 13.72 3.29
CA PRO A 99 -4.51 13.54 4.34
C PRO A 99 -3.97 14.08 5.68
N PRO A 100 -4.80 14.74 6.48
CA PRO A 100 -4.33 15.43 7.69
C PRO A 100 -3.81 14.49 8.77
N HIS A 101 -4.31 13.25 8.81
CA HIS A 101 -3.95 12.27 9.82
C HIS A 101 -3.55 10.95 9.18
N LEU A 102 -2.26 10.80 8.93
CA LEU A 102 -1.69 9.53 8.48
C LEU A 102 -1.21 8.72 9.66
N PHE A 103 -1.55 7.44 9.71
CA PHE A 103 -1.08 6.51 10.72
C PHE A 103 -0.45 5.26 10.11
N THR A 104 0.43 4.61 10.86
CA THR A 104 1.11 3.38 10.48
C THR A 104 0.75 2.25 11.43
N MET A 105 1.07 1.01 11.08
CA MET A 105 0.93 -0.11 12.02
C MET A 105 1.79 0.09 13.26
N ALA A 106 2.97 0.70 13.13
CA ALA A 106 3.84 1.02 14.26
C ALA A 106 3.17 2.01 15.25
N SER A 107 2.48 3.04 14.74
CA SER A 107 1.77 4.02 15.59
C SER A 107 0.59 3.40 16.36
N LEU A 108 0.05 2.28 15.87
CA LEU A 108 -1.00 1.50 16.53
C LEU A 108 -0.45 0.47 17.54
N GLY A 109 0.86 0.42 17.72
CA GLY A 109 1.55 -0.50 18.62
C GLY A 109 2.05 -1.79 17.96
N GLY A 110 2.15 -1.80 16.64
CA GLY A 110 2.69 -2.90 15.85
C GLY A 110 1.66 -3.97 15.46
N TRP A 111 2.09 -4.87 14.59
CA TRP A 111 1.23 -5.91 14.02
C TRP A 111 0.63 -6.86 15.05
N ASP A 112 1.38 -7.26 16.06
CA ASP A 112 0.88 -8.18 17.09
C ASP A 112 -0.33 -7.60 17.83
N ARG A 113 -0.24 -6.31 18.19
CA ARG A 113 -1.34 -5.61 18.85
C ARG A 113 -2.54 -5.43 17.93
N VAL A 114 -2.31 -5.01 16.69
CA VAL A 114 -3.37 -4.83 15.70
C VAL A 114 -4.05 -6.18 15.40
N TYR A 115 -3.27 -7.24 15.21
CA TYR A 115 -3.81 -8.58 14.99
C TYR A 115 -4.67 -9.04 16.18
N ALA A 116 -4.16 -8.90 17.40
CA ALA A 116 -4.90 -9.30 18.60
C ALA A 116 -6.23 -8.53 18.75
N ALA A 117 -6.21 -7.21 18.47
CA ALA A 117 -7.39 -6.37 18.61
C ALA A 117 -8.45 -6.61 17.51
N LEU A 118 -8.03 -6.87 16.28
CA LEU A 118 -8.93 -6.92 15.12
C LEU A 118 -9.20 -8.35 14.62
N PHE A 119 -8.17 -9.17 14.46
CA PHE A 119 -8.23 -10.41 13.69
C PHE A 119 -8.11 -11.70 14.53
N SER A 120 -7.84 -11.60 15.82
CA SER A 120 -7.90 -12.77 16.71
C SER A 120 -9.33 -13.36 16.76
N PRO A 121 -9.55 -14.57 17.28
CA PRO A 121 -10.89 -15.17 17.42
C PRO A 121 -11.90 -14.26 18.13
N HIS A 122 -11.44 -13.38 19.02
CA HIS A 122 -12.27 -12.40 19.73
C HIS A 122 -12.04 -10.95 19.24
N GLY A 123 -11.35 -10.78 18.12
CA GLY A 123 -11.07 -9.47 17.53
C GLY A 123 -12.31 -8.77 16.98
N ALA A 124 -12.23 -7.45 16.86
CA ALA A 124 -13.38 -6.64 16.45
C ALA A 124 -13.89 -7.02 15.04
N TRP A 125 -12.98 -7.27 14.10
CA TRP A 125 -13.33 -7.71 12.75
C TRP A 125 -14.00 -9.09 12.75
N THR A 126 -13.39 -10.06 13.45
CA THR A 126 -13.90 -11.43 13.53
C THR A 126 -15.33 -11.44 14.06
N ARG A 127 -15.60 -10.74 15.17
CA ARG A 127 -16.97 -10.60 15.72
C ARG A 127 -17.94 -9.93 14.75
N ALA A 128 -17.48 -8.91 14.00
CA ALA A 128 -18.35 -8.21 13.05
C ALA A 128 -18.74 -9.08 11.85
N VAL A 129 -17.83 -9.96 11.40
CA VAL A 129 -18.09 -10.88 10.29
C VAL A 129 -18.96 -12.06 10.76
N GLU A 130 -18.61 -12.72 11.87
CA GLU A 130 -19.37 -13.85 12.42
C GLU A 130 -20.77 -13.43 12.92
N GLY A 131 -20.92 -12.18 13.37
CA GLY A 131 -22.23 -11.66 13.81
C GLY A 131 -23.21 -11.37 12.68
N ARG A 132 -22.80 -11.43 11.42
CA ARG A 132 -23.68 -11.25 10.24
C ARG A 132 -24.43 -12.52 9.84
N ASP A 133 -24.02 -13.67 10.32
CA ASP A 133 -24.63 -14.98 10.02
C ASP A 133 -25.67 -15.40 11.07
N LYS A 134 -26.09 -14.49 11.95
CA LYS A 134 -27.18 -14.67 12.92
C LYS A 134 -28.27 -13.64 12.68
#